data_4e7d50febba00ebb4a3a523ff71d45e5
#
_entry.id   4e7d50febba00ebb4a3a523ff71d45e5
#
_cell.length_a   1.000
_cell.length_b   1.000
_cell.length_c   1.000
_cell.angle_alpha   90.00
_cell.angle_beta   90.00
_cell.angle_gamma   90.00
#
_symmetry.space_group_name_H-M   'P 1'
#
loop_
_entity.id
_entity.type
_entity.pdbx_description
1 polymer ?
#
loop_
_entity_poly.entity_id
_entity_poly.type
_entity_poly.pdbx_seq_one_letter_code
_entity_poly.pdbx_strand_id
1 'polypeptide(L)'
;MKLSRDYFKRSARARLLTAVLSGALVGFSLPPWGWWPLAIIGVAIFFALCNLTEKNREQFALGALFAITWLSLGMMWMWWLTAPGYIIVVLLFSTLHGSAAIVANKIGSTSISRPIAHCLAEVIRFSLPFGGVPLATLPIAISPTRLASTATLGGPILTTWFVLQLAALFTAYFSRRETRSGVLKIAVVLLVIHLVATNVSPVKNTGESLRIAIVQGGGPQGVLAINATARDAVDRHLMVTQTLQLQDNLDAVLWPENVIDVVDFKKSREYSEIVDEAKRLNAEFVVGITEDAGSQRFTNAQVVVQPNGEISSRYDKVRRVPFG
;
A
#
# COMPACT_ATOMS: atom_id res chain seq x y z
N MET A 1 4.39 -35.60 10.08
CA MET A 1 3.28 -34.69 9.65
C MET A 1 1.91 -34.97 10.30
N LYS A 2 1.49 -36.21 10.59
CA LYS A 2 0.24 -36.51 11.32
C LYS A 2 0.23 -35.98 12.77
N LEU A 3 1.29 -36.21 13.55
CA LEU A 3 1.39 -35.77 14.96
C LEU A 3 1.26 -34.25 15.14
N SER A 4 1.85 -33.43 14.24
CA SER A 4 1.72 -31.97 14.30
C SER A 4 0.30 -31.50 14.02
N ARG A 5 -0.39 -32.12 13.07
CA ARG A 5 -1.78 -31.78 12.71
C ARG A 5 -2.72 -32.09 13.87
N ASP A 6 -2.53 -33.21 14.58
CA ASP A 6 -3.36 -33.59 15.71
C ASP A 6 -3.13 -32.68 16.91
N TYR A 7 -1.92 -32.20 17.14
CA TYR A 7 -1.60 -31.18 18.13
C TYR A 7 -2.37 -29.87 17.87
N PHE A 8 -2.26 -29.33 16.63
CA PHE A 8 -2.99 -28.11 16.27
C PHE A 8 -4.51 -28.26 16.32
N LYS A 9 -5.06 -29.43 16.02
CA LYS A 9 -6.49 -29.67 16.19
C LYS A 9 -6.93 -29.59 17.66
N ARG A 10 -6.10 -30.01 18.60
CA ARG A 10 -6.42 -30.05 20.03
C ARG A 10 -6.13 -28.75 20.76
N SER A 11 -5.18 -27.95 20.31
CA SER A 11 -4.72 -26.72 20.99
C SER A 11 -5.20 -25.46 20.28
N ALA A 12 -6.24 -24.81 20.80
CA ALA A 12 -6.68 -23.50 20.33
C ALA A 12 -5.58 -22.44 20.50
N ARG A 13 -4.84 -22.49 21.63
CA ARG A 13 -3.71 -21.56 21.87
C ARG A 13 -2.63 -21.65 20.78
N ALA A 14 -2.25 -22.86 20.39
CA ALA A 14 -1.27 -23.05 19.33
C ALA A 14 -1.77 -22.45 17.99
N ARG A 15 -3.05 -22.62 17.65
CA ARG A 15 -3.64 -22.02 16.44
C ARG A 15 -3.60 -20.50 16.49
N LEU A 16 -3.98 -19.89 17.61
CA LEU A 16 -3.98 -18.42 17.77
C LEU A 16 -2.55 -17.85 17.70
N LEU A 17 -1.57 -18.47 18.37
CA LEU A 17 -0.17 -18.05 18.27
C LEU A 17 0.37 -18.18 16.86
N THR A 18 0.02 -19.25 16.15
CA THR A 18 0.45 -19.43 14.75
C THR A 18 -0.26 -18.43 13.83
N ALA A 19 -1.49 -17.99 14.12
CA ALA A 19 -2.14 -16.90 13.39
C ALA A 19 -1.37 -15.58 13.54
N VAL A 20 -0.91 -15.25 14.74
CA VAL A 20 -0.03 -14.10 14.98
C VAL A 20 1.26 -14.21 14.17
N LEU A 21 1.94 -15.36 14.20
CA LEU A 21 3.15 -15.59 13.43
C LEU A 21 2.90 -15.49 11.92
N SER A 22 1.78 -16.01 11.43
CA SER A 22 1.43 -15.92 10.01
C SER A 22 1.16 -14.48 9.56
N GLY A 23 0.53 -13.66 10.42
CA GLY A 23 0.38 -12.22 10.19
C GLY A 23 1.73 -11.49 10.20
N ALA A 24 2.65 -11.85 11.09
CA ALA A 24 4.00 -11.30 11.11
C ALA A 24 4.77 -11.59 9.82
N LEU A 25 4.64 -12.81 9.26
CA LEU A 25 5.24 -13.13 7.97
C LEU A 25 4.74 -12.20 6.87
N VAL A 26 3.41 -11.93 6.81
CA VAL A 26 2.87 -10.97 5.86
C VAL A 26 3.40 -9.55 6.15
N GLY A 27 3.51 -9.14 7.40
CA GLY A 27 4.12 -7.86 7.78
C GLY A 27 5.54 -7.72 7.26
N PHE A 28 6.38 -8.74 7.42
CA PHE A 28 7.76 -8.75 6.91
C PHE A 28 7.89 -8.83 5.39
N SER A 29 6.81 -9.14 4.68
CA SER A 29 6.80 -9.04 3.22
C SER A 29 6.70 -7.61 2.70
N LEU A 30 6.34 -6.66 3.55
CA LEU A 30 6.20 -5.25 3.24
C LEU A 30 7.50 -4.48 3.46
N PRO A 31 7.67 -3.28 2.85
CA PRO A 31 8.77 -2.39 3.20
C PRO A 31 8.80 -2.07 4.71
N PRO A 32 9.98 -1.88 5.31
CA PRO A 32 11.31 -1.86 4.69
C PRO A 32 11.94 -3.21 4.42
N TRP A 33 11.38 -4.33 4.92
CA TRP A 33 11.98 -5.66 4.78
C TRP A 33 11.86 -6.24 3.37
N GLY A 34 10.66 -6.17 2.76
CA GLY A 34 10.41 -6.55 1.37
C GLY A 34 10.58 -8.05 1.05
N TRP A 35 10.46 -8.94 2.05
CA TRP A 35 10.58 -10.39 1.86
C TRP A 35 9.29 -10.96 1.25
N TRP A 36 9.01 -10.59 0.01
CA TRP A 36 7.75 -10.85 -0.68
C TRP A 36 7.21 -12.30 -0.62
N PRO A 37 8.02 -13.39 -0.61
CA PRO A 37 7.46 -14.74 -0.52
C PRO A 37 6.69 -14.98 0.77
N LEU A 38 7.03 -14.23 1.83
CA LEU A 38 6.38 -14.36 3.13
C LEU A 38 4.91 -13.90 3.08
N ALA A 39 4.51 -13.07 2.12
CA ALA A 39 3.11 -12.74 1.89
C ALA A 39 2.28 -13.99 1.58
N ILE A 40 2.75 -14.81 0.62
CA ILE A 40 2.06 -16.04 0.20
C ILE A 40 2.14 -17.10 1.31
N ILE A 41 3.31 -17.27 1.92
CA ILE A 41 3.53 -18.27 2.99
C ILE A 41 2.66 -17.94 4.22
N GLY A 42 2.65 -16.69 4.66
CA GLY A 42 1.86 -16.24 5.82
C GLY A 42 0.38 -16.48 5.59
N VAL A 43 -0.15 -16.05 4.44
CA VAL A 43 -1.57 -16.28 4.10
C VAL A 43 -1.88 -17.78 3.99
N ALA A 44 -1.00 -18.59 3.41
CA ALA A 44 -1.21 -20.04 3.29
C ALA A 44 -1.28 -20.73 4.65
N ILE A 45 -0.41 -20.35 5.58
CA ILE A 45 -0.45 -20.84 6.98
C ILE A 45 -1.75 -20.43 7.65
N PHE A 46 -2.14 -19.17 7.52
CA PHE A 46 -3.41 -18.67 8.06
C PHE A 46 -4.61 -19.46 7.52
N PHE A 47 -4.71 -19.68 6.22
CA PHE A 47 -5.76 -20.47 5.60
C PHE A 47 -5.75 -21.93 6.07
N ALA A 48 -4.56 -22.51 6.27
CA ALA A 48 -4.43 -23.85 6.83
C ALA A 48 -4.96 -23.94 8.26
N LEU A 49 -4.72 -22.94 9.11
CA LEU A 49 -5.27 -22.85 10.46
C LEU A 49 -6.81 -22.76 10.47
N CYS A 50 -7.35 -21.89 9.62
CA CYS A 50 -8.80 -21.77 9.45
C CYS A 50 -9.47 -23.10 9.06
N ASN A 51 -8.75 -23.98 8.38
CA ASN A 51 -9.24 -25.33 8.03
C ASN A 51 -9.31 -26.32 9.19
N LEU A 52 -8.80 -25.96 10.36
CA LEU A 52 -8.75 -26.84 11.56
C LEU A 52 -9.93 -26.65 12.51
N THR A 53 -10.74 -25.61 12.30
CA THR A 53 -11.88 -25.29 13.17
C THR A 53 -13.08 -24.83 12.35
N GLU A 54 -14.28 -25.16 12.81
CA GLU A 54 -15.56 -24.68 12.26
C GLU A 54 -16.24 -23.65 13.17
N LYS A 55 -15.67 -23.40 14.37
CA LYS A 55 -16.25 -22.50 15.36
C LYS A 55 -16.10 -21.05 14.93
N ASN A 56 -17.20 -20.34 14.71
CA ASN A 56 -17.21 -18.94 14.26
C ASN A 56 -16.37 -18.01 15.14
N ARG A 57 -16.43 -18.18 16.47
CA ARG A 57 -15.63 -17.37 17.42
C ARG A 57 -14.13 -17.57 17.19
N GLU A 58 -13.71 -18.78 16.89
CA GLU A 58 -12.32 -19.10 16.63
C GLU A 58 -11.89 -18.64 15.23
N GLN A 59 -12.75 -18.80 14.19
CA GLN A 59 -12.52 -18.24 12.87
C GLN A 59 -12.29 -16.73 12.95
N PHE A 60 -13.16 -16.01 13.66
CA PHE A 60 -12.99 -14.57 13.89
C PHE A 60 -11.65 -14.25 14.56
N ALA A 61 -11.33 -14.95 15.66
CA ALA A 61 -10.10 -14.70 16.39
C ALA A 61 -8.84 -14.98 15.55
N LEU A 62 -8.84 -16.04 14.73
CA LEU A 62 -7.75 -16.34 13.81
C LEU A 62 -7.57 -15.23 12.78
N GLY A 63 -8.66 -14.79 12.13
CA GLY A 63 -8.63 -13.73 11.13
C GLY A 63 -8.24 -12.37 11.71
N ALA A 64 -8.77 -12.03 12.89
CA ALA A 64 -8.44 -10.79 13.56
C ALA A 64 -6.99 -10.75 14.02
N LEU A 65 -6.47 -11.80 14.68
CA LEU A 65 -5.08 -11.86 15.15
C LEU A 65 -4.07 -11.88 14.00
N PHE A 66 -4.37 -12.60 12.93
CA PHE A 66 -3.59 -12.56 11.68
C PHE A 66 -3.47 -11.13 11.16
N ALA A 67 -4.61 -10.43 11.03
CA ALA A 67 -4.65 -9.09 10.47
C ALA A 67 -4.08 -8.03 11.43
N ILE A 68 -4.32 -8.13 12.75
CA ILE A 68 -3.70 -7.24 13.75
C ILE A 68 -2.19 -7.24 13.56
N THR A 69 -1.57 -8.41 13.50
CA THR A 69 -0.11 -8.51 13.41
C THR A 69 0.40 -8.01 12.07
N TRP A 70 -0.24 -8.40 10.98
CA TRP A 70 0.09 -7.92 9.64
C TRP A 70 0.02 -6.40 9.55
N LEU A 71 -1.12 -5.82 9.92
CA LEU A 71 -1.37 -4.38 9.79
C LEU A 71 -0.55 -3.56 10.80
N SER A 72 -0.32 -4.08 12.01
CA SER A 72 0.54 -3.41 12.99
C SER A 72 1.97 -3.24 12.47
N LEU A 73 2.54 -4.28 11.88
CA LEU A 73 3.89 -4.20 11.30
C LEU A 73 3.92 -3.33 10.04
N GLY A 74 2.95 -3.51 9.14
CA GLY A 74 2.93 -2.81 7.86
C GLY A 74 2.60 -1.31 7.95
N MET A 75 1.92 -0.89 9.02
CA MET A 75 1.55 0.51 9.26
C MET A 75 2.23 1.12 10.50
N MET A 76 3.29 0.50 11.01
CA MET A 76 3.97 0.92 12.26
C MET A 76 4.44 2.38 12.23
N TRP A 77 4.77 2.92 11.06
CA TRP A 77 5.14 4.32 10.88
C TRP A 77 4.02 5.30 11.27
N MET A 78 2.73 4.89 11.19
CA MET A 78 1.59 5.73 11.60
C MET A 78 1.60 6.03 13.10
N TRP A 79 2.28 5.24 13.91
CA TRP A 79 2.44 5.52 15.34
C TRP A 79 3.02 6.90 15.60
N TRP A 80 4.01 7.29 14.80
CA TRP A 80 4.67 8.59 14.90
C TRP A 80 3.83 9.73 14.34
N LEU A 81 2.90 9.43 13.44
CA LEU A 81 1.98 10.42 12.87
C LEU A 81 0.78 10.64 13.81
N THR A 82 0.10 9.57 14.20
CA THR A 82 -1.06 9.59 15.09
C THR A 82 -1.24 8.23 15.78
N ALA A 83 -0.73 8.09 17.00
CA ALA A 83 -0.83 6.83 17.75
C ALA A 83 -2.30 6.36 17.96
N PRO A 84 -3.27 7.23 18.37
CA PRO A 84 -4.66 6.83 18.45
C PRO A 84 -5.26 6.37 17.11
N GLY A 85 -4.97 7.10 16.03
CA GLY A 85 -5.42 6.75 14.68
C GLY A 85 -4.88 5.41 14.22
N TYR A 86 -3.60 5.13 14.45
CA TYR A 86 -2.98 3.83 14.18
C TYR A 86 -3.69 2.68 14.90
N ILE A 87 -3.95 2.81 16.20
CA ILE A 87 -4.62 1.77 17.00
C ILE A 87 -6.03 1.51 16.44
N ILE A 88 -6.81 2.59 16.22
CA ILE A 88 -8.19 2.49 15.72
C ILE A 88 -8.21 1.79 14.36
N VAL A 89 -7.36 2.19 13.43
CA VAL A 89 -7.32 1.66 12.06
C VAL A 89 -6.91 0.18 12.06
N VAL A 90 -5.88 -0.20 12.83
CA VAL A 90 -5.44 -1.59 12.96
C VAL A 90 -6.57 -2.46 13.52
N LEU A 91 -7.23 -2.03 14.59
CA LEU A 91 -8.33 -2.80 15.20
C LEU A 91 -9.54 -2.90 14.26
N LEU A 92 -9.95 -1.78 13.64
CA LEU A 92 -11.10 -1.74 12.74
C LEU A 92 -10.90 -2.70 11.56
N PHE A 93 -9.77 -2.61 10.86
CA PHE A 93 -9.52 -3.44 9.69
C PHE A 93 -9.28 -4.92 10.04
N SER A 94 -8.77 -5.17 11.23
CA SER A 94 -8.63 -6.56 11.71
C SER A 94 -9.98 -7.23 11.93
N THR A 95 -11.02 -6.48 12.32
CA THR A 95 -12.38 -7.03 12.43
C THR A 95 -12.96 -7.42 11.07
N LEU A 96 -12.58 -6.73 9.98
CA LEU A 96 -12.99 -7.11 8.62
C LEU A 96 -12.42 -8.49 8.25
N HIS A 97 -11.14 -8.74 8.50
CA HIS A 97 -10.54 -10.05 8.24
C HIS A 97 -11.06 -11.15 9.18
N GLY A 98 -11.38 -10.81 10.43
CA GLY A 98 -12.08 -11.72 11.35
C GLY A 98 -13.46 -12.12 10.82
N SER A 99 -14.23 -11.15 10.33
CA SER A 99 -15.53 -11.36 9.73
C SER A 99 -15.44 -12.15 8.41
N ALA A 100 -14.45 -11.83 7.56
CA ALA A 100 -14.17 -12.55 6.33
C ALA A 100 -13.88 -14.04 6.57
N ALA A 101 -13.16 -14.38 7.65
CA ALA A 101 -12.90 -15.76 8.01
C ALA A 101 -14.19 -16.52 8.37
N ILE A 102 -15.13 -15.89 9.09
CA ILE A 102 -16.45 -16.47 9.37
C ILE A 102 -17.25 -16.66 8.08
N VAL A 103 -17.32 -15.63 7.23
CA VAL A 103 -18.09 -15.66 5.99
C VAL A 103 -17.58 -16.76 5.07
N ALA A 104 -16.27 -16.84 4.88
CA ALA A 104 -15.63 -17.89 4.09
C ALA A 104 -15.98 -19.30 4.57
N ASN A 105 -16.00 -19.50 5.89
CA ASN A 105 -16.33 -20.78 6.49
C ASN A 105 -17.80 -21.19 6.24
N LYS A 106 -18.72 -20.22 6.26
CA LYS A 106 -20.15 -20.45 6.02
C LYS A 106 -20.50 -20.74 4.56
N ILE A 107 -19.74 -20.17 3.60
CA ILE A 107 -19.98 -20.40 2.16
C ILE A 107 -19.50 -21.79 1.70
N GLY A 108 -18.64 -22.45 2.42
CA GLY A 108 -18.38 -23.89 2.29
C GLY A 108 -17.21 -24.31 1.41
N SER A 109 -16.73 -23.54 0.44
CA SER A 109 -15.55 -23.91 -0.37
C SER A 109 -14.32 -23.16 0.12
N THR A 110 -13.39 -23.86 0.72
CA THR A 110 -12.23 -23.21 1.39
C THR A 110 -11.18 -22.66 0.43
N SER A 111 -11.00 -23.24 -0.74
CA SER A 111 -9.99 -22.77 -1.73
C SER A 111 -10.48 -21.61 -2.58
N ILE A 112 -11.77 -21.34 -2.66
CA ILE A 112 -12.36 -20.24 -3.41
C ILE A 112 -12.96 -19.21 -2.47
N SER A 113 -13.76 -19.64 -1.48
CA SER A 113 -14.47 -18.72 -0.59
C SER A 113 -13.54 -17.87 0.29
N ARG A 114 -12.41 -18.42 0.76
CA ARG A 114 -11.46 -17.66 1.58
C ARG A 114 -10.78 -16.53 0.81
N PRO A 115 -10.16 -16.77 -0.36
CA PRO A 115 -9.61 -15.67 -1.17
C PRO A 115 -10.63 -14.59 -1.48
N ILE A 116 -11.86 -14.96 -1.85
CA ILE A 116 -12.91 -13.99 -2.16
C ILE A 116 -13.32 -13.19 -0.93
N ALA A 117 -13.58 -13.84 0.21
CA ALA A 117 -14.01 -13.15 1.43
C ALA A 117 -12.95 -12.18 1.95
N HIS A 118 -11.67 -12.58 1.95
CA HIS A 118 -10.58 -11.69 2.37
C HIS A 118 -10.27 -10.60 1.34
N CYS A 119 -10.44 -10.87 0.05
CA CYS A 119 -10.38 -9.84 -0.99
C CYS A 119 -11.50 -8.80 -0.81
N LEU A 120 -12.71 -9.24 -0.45
CA LEU A 120 -13.83 -8.34 -0.16
C LEU A 120 -13.56 -7.46 1.07
N ALA A 121 -12.91 -8.00 2.10
CA ALA A 121 -12.45 -7.21 3.25
C ALA A 121 -11.46 -6.10 2.80
N GLU A 122 -10.55 -6.40 1.86
CA GLU A 122 -9.66 -5.41 1.28
C GLU A 122 -10.39 -4.38 0.41
N VAL A 123 -11.41 -4.78 -0.37
CA VAL A 123 -12.25 -3.84 -1.12
C VAL A 123 -12.93 -2.84 -0.18
N ILE A 124 -13.48 -3.30 0.95
CA ILE A 124 -14.09 -2.42 1.95
C ILE A 124 -13.02 -1.47 2.52
N ARG A 125 -11.85 -1.99 2.87
CA ARG A 125 -10.73 -1.20 3.40
C ARG A 125 -10.20 -0.16 2.38
N PHE A 126 -10.25 -0.47 1.09
CA PHE A 126 -9.84 0.44 0.01
C PHE A 126 -10.90 1.49 -0.32
N SER A 127 -12.10 1.36 0.24
CA SER A 127 -13.23 2.25 -0.02
C SER A 127 -13.65 3.05 1.20
N LEU A 128 -13.49 2.51 2.41
CA LEU A 128 -13.98 3.06 3.66
C LEU A 128 -12.92 2.96 4.78
N PRO A 129 -12.92 3.91 5.76
CA PRO A 129 -13.58 5.21 5.74
C PRO A 129 -12.84 6.21 4.84
N PHE A 130 -13.44 7.38 4.59
CA PHE A 130 -12.82 8.54 3.94
C PHE A 130 -12.24 8.30 2.53
N GLY A 131 -12.78 7.36 1.77
CA GLY A 131 -12.25 6.99 0.46
C GLY A 131 -11.20 5.89 0.51
N GLY A 132 -11.01 5.29 1.67
CA GLY A 132 -10.19 4.10 1.88
C GLY A 132 -8.80 4.36 2.44
N VAL A 133 -8.23 3.30 2.99
CA VAL A 133 -6.85 3.28 3.55
C VAL A 133 -6.08 2.13 2.92
N PRO A 134 -5.64 2.25 1.65
CA PRO A 134 -4.94 1.18 0.92
C PRO A 134 -3.45 1.07 1.30
N LEU A 135 -3.15 1.10 2.60
CA LEU A 135 -1.80 0.97 3.15
C LEU A 135 -1.51 -0.48 3.55
N ALA A 136 -0.25 -0.87 3.57
CA ALA A 136 0.20 -2.21 3.98
C ALA A 136 -0.53 -3.34 3.24
N THR A 137 -0.71 -3.20 1.92
CA THR A 137 -1.47 -4.15 1.09
C THR A 137 -0.61 -5.25 0.49
N LEU A 138 -1.21 -6.39 0.15
CA LEU A 138 -0.51 -7.47 -0.56
C LEU A 138 0.09 -7.03 -1.90
N PRO A 139 -0.55 -6.19 -2.73
CA PRO A 139 0.08 -5.61 -3.91
C PRO A 139 1.39 -4.88 -3.64
N ILE A 140 1.50 -4.14 -2.53
CA ILE A 140 2.76 -3.48 -2.14
C ILE A 140 3.85 -4.54 -1.87
N ALA A 141 3.51 -5.62 -1.19
CA ALA A 141 4.47 -6.69 -0.89
C ALA A 141 5.07 -7.34 -2.14
N ILE A 142 4.26 -7.52 -3.20
CA ILE A 142 4.71 -8.20 -4.42
C ILE A 142 5.12 -7.23 -5.54
N SER A 143 5.07 -5.91 -5.31
CA SER A 143 5.40 -4.90 -6.32
C SER A 143 6.77 -5.08 -7.01
N PRO A 144 7.84 -5.59 -6.35
CA PRO A 144 9.12 -5.81 -7.00
C PRO A 144 9.17 -7.08 -7.85
N THR A 145 8.07 -7.83 -7.99
CA THR A 145 8.02 -9.10 -8.69
C THR A 145 7.21 -9.03 -9.98
N ARG A 146 7.37 -10.02 -10.86
CA ARG A 146 6.51 -10.16 -12.06
C ARG A 146 5.04 -10.45 -11.72
N LEU A 147 4.71 -10.86 -10.50
CA LEU A 147 3.33 -11.04 -10.07
C LEU A 147 2.57 -9.70 -10.05
N ALA A 148 3.27 -8.59 -9.87
CA ALA A 148 2.70 -7.24 -9.93
C ALA A 148 2.04 -6.92 -11.28
N SER A 149 2.43 -7.59 -12.36
CA SER A 149 1.80 -7.41 -13.68
C SER A 149 0.30 -7.70 -13.67
N THR A 150 -0.21 -8.49 -12.72
CA THR A 150 -1.66 -8.72 -12.56
C THR A 150 -2.43 -7.41 -12.36
N ALA A 151 -1.78 -6.37 -11.85
CA ALA A 151 -2.38 -5.04 -11.71
C ALA A 151 -2.77 -4.40 -13.04
N THR A 152 -2.13 -4.78 -14.16
CA THR A 152 -2.46 -4.24 -15.49
C THR A 152 -3.86 -4.66 -15.96
N LEU A 153 -4.37 -5.80 -15.47
CA LEU A 153 -5.68 -6.33 -15.85
C LEU A 153 -6.82 -5.84 -14.94
N GLY A 154 -6.59 -5.68 -13.65
CA GLY A 154 -7.67 -5.36 -12.71
C GLY A 154 -7.21 -4.63 -11.46
N GLY A 155 -6.08 -3.94 -11.54
CA GLY A 155 -5.57 -3.10 -10.46
C GLY A 155 -5.20 -3.86 -9.19
N PRO A 156 -5.12 -3.14 -8.06
CA PRO A 156 -4.69 -3.72 -6.79
C PRO A 156 -5.65 -4.77 -6.24
N ILE A 157 -6.93 -4.72 -6.60
CA ILE A 157 -7.92 -5.69 -6.12
C ILE A 157 -7.70 -7.07 -6.77
N LEU A 158 -7.52 -7.11 -8.10
CA LEU A 158 -7.19 -8.38 -8.78
C LEU A 158 -5.87 -8.94 -8.28
N THR A 159 -4.88 -8.09 -8.07
CA THR A 159 -3.57 -8.48 -7.53
C THR A 159 -3.69 -9.06 -6.11
N THR A 160 -4.50 -8.44 -5.25
CA THR A 160 -4.81 -8.95 -3.91
C THR A 160 -5.45 -10.34 -4.00
N TRP A 161 -6.52 -10.47 -4.80
CA TRP A 161 -7.18 -11.76 -5.00
C TRP A 161 -6.22 -12.82 -5.53
N PHE A 162 -5.36 -12.47 -6.48
CA PHE A 162 -4.38 -13.38 -7.08
C PHE A 162 -3.40 -13.92 -6.03
N VAL A 163 -2.86 -13.08 -5.17
CA VAL A 163 -1.96 -13.51 -4.07
C VAL A 163 -2.68 -14.40 -3.08
N LEU A 164 -3.90 -14.02 -2.67
CA LEU A 164 -4.73 -14.83 -1.78
C LEU A 164 -5.06 -16.19 -2.41
N GLN A 165 -5.36 -16.22 -3.71
CA GLN A 165 -5.69 -17.45 -4.43
C GLN A 165 -4.46 -18.36 -4.60
N LEU A 166 -3.25 -17.80 -4.83
CA LEU A 166 -2.01 -18.56 -4.79
C LEU A 166 -1.79 -19.22 -3.42
N ALA A 167 -1.98 -18.46 -2.34
CA ALA A 167 -1.86 -19.01 -0.99
C ALA A 167 -2.89 -20.13 -0.72
N ALA A 168 -4.13 -19.96 -1.19
CA ALA A 168 -5.16 -20.99 -1.09
C ALA A 168 -4.78 -22.24 -1.89
N LEU A 169 -4.20 -22.08 -3.07
CA LEU A 169 -3.70 -23.19 -3.90
C LEU A 169 -2.63 -24.01 -3.16
N PHE A 170 -1.63 -23.34 -2.55
CA PHE A 170 -0.65 -24.01 -1.70
C PHE A 170 -1.30 -24.75 -0.53
N THR A 171 -2.25 -24.11 0.14
CA THR A 171 -2.98 -24.73 1.25
C THR A 171 -3.76 -25.96 0.80
N ALA A 172 -4.46 -25.90 -0.33
CA ALA A 172 -5.23 -27.02 -0.89
C ALA A 172 -4.31 -28.19 -1.28
N TYR A 173 -3.20 -27.91 -1.94
CA TYR A 173 -2.22 -28.91 -2.34
C TYR A 173 -1.67 -29.70 -1.15
N PHE A 174 -1.25 -29.02 -0.08
CA PHE A 174 -0.70 -29.68 1.10
C PHE A 174 -1.72 -30.30 2.04
N SER A 175 -2.96 -29.75 2.09
CA SER A 175 -4.02 -30.26 2.97
C SER A 175 -4.73 -31.49 2.41
N ARG A 176 -4.61 -31.74 1.11
CA ARG A 176 -5.33 -32.83 0.37
C ARG A 176 -6.84 -32.82 0.58
N ARG A 177 -7.42 -31.65 0.89
CA ARG A 177 -8.87 -31.51 1.08
C ARG A 177 -9.64 -31.41 -0.23
N GLU A 178 -9.00 -31.06 -1.31
CA GLU A 178 -9.57 -30.93 -2.63
C GLU A 178 -9.08 -31.99 -3.59
N THR A 179 -9.85 -32.22 -4.63
CA THR A 179 -9.46 -33.13 -5.70
C THR A 179 -8.26 -32.57 -6.45
N ARG A 180 -7.35 -33.43 -6.89
CA ARG A 180 -6.21 -33.00 -7.73
C ARG A 180 -6.66 -32.24 -8.97
N SER A 181 -7.80 -32.59 -9.56
CA SER A 181 -8.40 -31.90 -10.70
C SER A 181 -8.84 -30.48 -10.34
N GLY A 182 -9.44 -30.25 -9.16
CA GLY A 182 -9.82 -28.92 -8.70
C GLY A 182 -8.61 -28.01 -8.49
N VAL A 183 -7.58 -28.53 -7.82
CA VAL A 183 -6.31 -27.82 -7.62
C VAL A 183 -5.66 -27.45 -8.96
N LEU A 184 -5.63 -28.38 -9.92
CA LEU A 184 -5.06 -28.14 -11.25
C LEU A 184 -5.83 -27.07 -12.02
N LYS A 185 -7.18 -27.09 -11.99
CA LYS A 185 -7.99 -26.07 -12.65
C LYS A 185 -7.68 -24.66 -12.12
N ILE A 186 -7.57 -24.49 -10.80
CA ILE A 186 -7.23 -23.21 -10.19
C ILE A 186 -5.81 -22.79 -10.61
N ALA A 187 -4.84 -23.72 -10.59
CA ALA A 187 -3.48 -23.44 -11.02
C ALA A 187 -3.40 -22.96 -12.49
N VAL A 188 -4.16 -23.62 -13.38
CA VAL A 188 -4.23 -23.22 -14.80
C VAL A 188 -4.84 -21.83 -14.95
N VAL A 189 -5.92 -21.51 -14.24
CA VAL A 189 -6.53 -20.17 -14.28
C VAL A 189 -5.55 -19.10 -13.83
N LEU A 190 -4.85 -19.32 -12.72
CA LEU A 190 -3.84 -18.36 -12.22
C LEU A 190 -2.67 -18.20 -13.21
N LEU A 191 -2.22 -19.30 -13.82
CA LEU A 191 -1.18 -19.25 -14.84
C LEU A 191 -1.63 -18.44 -16.06
N VAL A 192 -2.85 -18.68 -16.56
CA VAL A 192 -3.40 -17.93 -17.69
C VAL A 192 -3.51 -16.44 -17.37
N ILE A 193 -4.05 -16.08 -16.20
CA ILE A 193 -4.12 -14.68 -15.77
C ILE A 193 -2.72 -14.05 -15.73
N HIS A 194 -1.73 -14.74 -15.17
CA HIS A 194 -0.36 -14.24 -15.10
C HIS A 194 0.28 -14.07 -16.48
N LEU A 195 0.13 -15.05 -17.37
CA LEU A 195 0.64 -14.97 -18.74
C LEU A 195 -0.02 -13.85 -19.53
N VAL A 196 -1.34 -13.69 -19.42
CA VAL A 196 -2.03 -12.55 -20.06
C VAL A 196 -1.51 -11.23 -19.50
N ALA A 197 -1.45 -11.10 -18.17
CA ALA A 197 -1.00 -9.88 -17.49
C ALA A 197 0.43 -9.45 -17.87
N THR A 198 1.34 -10.42 -18.02
CA THR A 198 2.74 -10.15 -18.41
C THR A 198 2.91 -9.77 -19.87
N ASN A 199 1.94 -10.13 -20.74
CA ASN A 199 1.99 -9.83 -22.17
C ASN A 199 1.10 -8.66 -22.58
N VAL A 200 0.22 -8.19 -21.70
CA VAL A 200 -0.57 -6.98 -21.95
C VAL A 200 0.22 -5.78 -21.42
N SER A 201 0.69 -4.95 -22.32
CA SER A 201 1.27 -3.66 -21.95
C SER A 201 0.20 -2.58 -22.13
N PRO A 202 -0.27 -1.94 -21.03
CA PRO A 202 -1.23 -0.83 -21.13
C PRO A 202 -0.59 0.45 -21.69
N VAL A 203 0.73 0.50 -21.73
CA VAL A 203 1.51 1.66 -22.15
C VAL A 203 2.31 1.31 -23.40
N LYS A 204 2.14 2.11 -24.45
CA LYS A 204 3.03 2.04 -25.62
C LYS A 204 4.34 2.71 -25.24
N ASN A 205 5.45 2.03 -25.48
CA ASN A 205 6.76 2.65 -25.39
C ASN A 205 6.89 3.63 -26.59
N THR A 206 6.98 4.93 -26.27
CA THR A 206 7.15 5.99 -27.28
C THR A 206 8.59 6.09 -27.77
N GLY A 207 9.52 5.43 -27.10
CA GLY A 207 10.97 5.60 -27.33
C GLY A 207 11.55 6.86 -26.68
N GLU A 208 10.71 7.71 -26.09
CA GLU A 208 11.13 8.90 -25.36
C GLU A 208 11.45 8.55 -23.90
N SER A 209 12.46 9.20 -23.33
CA SER A 209 12.84 9.03 -21.94
C SER A 209 12.92 10.41 -21.27
N LEU A 210 12.45 10.49 -20.04
CA LEU A 210 12.59 11.69 -19.20
C LEU A 210 13.60 11.40 -18.09
N ARG A 211 14.51 12.34 -17.88
CA ARG A 211 15.45 12.30 -16.75
C ARG A 211 14.91 13.16 -15.62
N ILE A 212 14.50 12.53 -14.55
CA ILE A 212 13.79 13.18 -13.46
C ILE A 212 14.59 13.03 -12.16
N ALA A 213 14.81 14.13 -11.44
CA ALA A 213 15.29 14.11 -10.07
C ALA A 213 14.11 14.13 -9.11
N ILE A 214 14.04 13.15 -8.21
CA ILE A 214 13.06 13.13 -7.11
C ILE A 214 13.76 13.63 -5.86
N VAL A 215 13.35 14.78 -5.34
CA VAL A 215 13.95 15.43 -4.18
C VAL A 215 13.10 15.22 -2.96
N GLN A 216 13.69 14.67 -1.90
CA GLN A 216 13.05 14.48 -0.59
C GLN A 216 13.96 15.10 0.51
N GLY A 217 13.60 16.29 0.96
CA GLY A 217 14.33 17.01 2.02
C GLY A 217 14.11 16.42 3.42
N GLY A 218 13.07 15.61 3.61
CA GLY A 218 12.68 15.07 4.91
C GLY A 218 12.22 16.17 5.88
N GLY A 219 12.18 15.82 7.15
CA GLY A 219 11.80 16.73 8.22
C GLY A 219 10.94 16.03 9.29
N PRO A 220 10.65 16.72 10.40
CA PRO A 220 9.76 16.21 11.42
C PRO A 220 8.34 16.01 10.87
N GLN A 221 7.66 14.97 11.34
CA GLN A 221 6.30 14.60 10.92
C GLN A 221 5.38 14.48 12.14
N GLY A 222 4.07 14.67 11.92
CA GLY A 222 3.06 14.51 12.95
C GLY A 222 3.31 15.42 14.18
N VAL A 223 3.28 14.85 15.37
CA VAL A 223 3.46 15.57 16.63
C VAL A 223 4.84 16.27 16.70
N LEU A 224 5.87 15.72 16.08
CA LEU A 224 7.20 16.31 16.03
C LEU A 224 7.26 17.58 15.15
N ALA A 225 6.30 17.75 14.24
CA ALA A 225 6.21 18.90 13.34
C ALA A 225 5.54 20.13 13.99
N ILE A 226 4.97 20.02 15.19
CA ILE A 226 4.23 21.13 15.85
C ILE A 226 5.09 22.40 16.01
N ASN A 227 6.40 22.23 16.21
CA ASN A 227 7.34 23.34 16.36
C ASN A 227 8.12 23.65 15.06
N ALA A 228 7.86 22.94 13.97
CA ALA A 228 8.50 23.22 12.69
C ALA A 228 7.71 24.28 11.94
N THR A 229 8.40 25.18 11.24
CA THR A 229 7.76 26.16 10.36
C THR A 229 7.53 25.55 8.97
N ALA A 230 6.53 26.07 8.24
CA ALA A 230 6.34 25.69 6.83
C ALA A 230 7.62 25.92 6.00
N ARG A 231 8.36 26.98 6.34
CA ARG A 231 9.64 27.32 5.71
C ARG A 231 10.73 26.26 5.91
N ASP A 232 10.78 25.58 7.05
CA ASP A 232 11.80 24.54 7.33
C ASP A 232 11.73 23.39 6.31
N ALA A 233 10.53 23.04 5.85
CA ALA A 233 10.36 22.01 4.80
C ALA A 233 10.93 22.48 3.46
N VAL A 234 10.64 23.72 3.07
CA VAL A 234 11.15 24.31 1.82
C VAL A 234 12.68 24.41 1.85
N ASP A 235 13.26 24.91 2.93
CA ASP A 235 14.71 25.07 3.06
C ASP A 235 15.45 23.74 2.93
N ARG A 236 14.91 22.65 3.51
CA ARG A 236 15.48 21.30 3.37
C ARG A 236 15.43 20.80 1.93
N HIS A 237 14.32 21.05 1.22
CA HIS A 237 14.18 20.65 -0.16
C HIS A 237 15.08 21.48 -1.09
N LEU A 238 15.20 22.77 -0.84
CA LEU A 238 16.17 23.63 -1.54
C LEU A 238 17.60 23.16 -1.33
N MET A 239 17.99 22.84 -0.08
CA MET A 239 19.34 22.34 0.23
C MET A 239 19.67 21.07 -0.56
N VAL A 240 18.75 20.13 -0.68
CA VAL A 240 18.95 18.92 -1.50
C VAL A 240 18.96 19.28 -2.98
N THR A 241 18.06 20.17 -3.45
CA THR A 241 18.00 20.62 -4.84
C THR A 241 19.31 21.28 -5.28
N GLN A 242 19.96 22.04 -4.41
CA GLN A 242 21.25 22.71 -4.68
C GLN A 242 22.41 21.74 -4.93
N THR A 243 22.26 20.44 -4.60
CA THR A 243 23.26 19.43 -4.96
C THR A 243 23.17 19.01 -6.43
N LEU A 244 22.04 19.26 -7.10
CA LEU A 244 21.83 18.98 -8.51
C LEU A 244 22.56 20.02 -9.37
N GLN A 245 23.04 19.60 -10.53
CA GLN A 245 23.83 20.45 -11.43
C GLN A 245 23.25 20.47 -12.83
N LEU A 246 23.53 21.54 -13.59
CA LEU A 246 23.05 21.72 -14.95
C LEU A 246 23.47 20.55 -15.89
N GLN A 247 24.69 20.03 -15.69
CA GLN A 247 25.22 18.89 -16.43
C GLN A 247 24.48 17.57 -16.17
N ASP A 248 23.59 17.50 -15.19
CA ASP A 248 22.73 16.34 -14.96
C ASP A 248 21.69 16.20 -16.10
N ASN A 249 21.48 17.28 -16.87
CA ASN A 249 20.54 17.33 -18.01
C ASN A 249 19.16 16.79 -17.63
N LEU A 250 18.58 17.38 -16.60
CA LEU A 250 17.27 16.99 -16.06
C LEU A 250 16.16 17.63 -16.92
N ASP A 251 15.13 16.82 -17.20
CA ASP A 251 13.88 17.33 -17.78
C ASP A 251 12.98 17.92 -16.68
N ALA A 252 12.95 17.28 -15.51
CA ALA A 252 12.14 17.74 -14.39
C ALA A 252 12.76 17.43 -13.02
N VAL A 253 12.42 18.28 -12.03
CA VAL A 253 12.68 18.07 -10.60
C VAL A 253 11.35 17.96 -9.86
N LEU A 254 11.13 16.87 -9.14
CA LEU A 254 9.89 16.61 -8.41
C LEU A 254 10.11 16.79 -6.91
N TRP A 255 9.29 17.65 -6.29
CA TRP A 255 9.13 17.77 -4.86
C TRP A 255 7.83 17.11 -4.41
N PRO A 256 7.77 16.54 -3.19
CA PRO A 256 6.57 15.86 -2.69
C PRO A 256 5.38 16.78 -2.47
N GLU A 257 4.25 16.15 -2.12
CA GLU A 257 3.02 16.83 -1.68
C GLU A 257 3.28 17.70 -0.43
N ASN A 258 2.63 18.87 -0.35
CA ASN A 258 2.62 19.77 0.83
C ASN A 258 4.00 20.25 1.31
N VAL A 259 4.95 20.45 0.42
CA VAL A 259 6.25 21.02 0.80
C VAL A 259 6.16 22.53 1.01
N ILE A 260 5.36 23.21 0.19
CA ILE A 260 5.20 24.66 0.20
C ILE A 260 3.81 24.98 0.76
N ASP A 261 3.76 25.74 1.86
CA ASP A 261 2.53 26.18 2.51
C ASP A 261 2.54 27.72 2.59
N VAL A 262 1.66 28.35 1.79
CA VAL A 262 1.68 29.80 1.55
C VAL A 262 0.26 30.34 1.34
N VAL A 263 0.07 31.65 1.52
CA VAL A 263 -1.20 32.31 1.25
C VAL A 263 -1.51 32.41 -0.25
N ASP A 264 -0.51 32.74 -1.06
CA ASP A 264 -0.61 32.87 -2.53
C ASP A 264 0.73 32.47 -3.13
N PHE A 265 0.78 31.35 -3.83
CA PHE A 265 2.03 30.80 -4.32
C PHE A 265 2.75 31.75 -5.30
N LYS A 266 2.04 32.36 -6.23
CA LYS A 266 2.68 33.25 -7.23
C LYS A 266 3.29 34.51 -6.63
N LYS A 267 2.81 34.94 -5.46
CA LYS A 267 3.32 36.13 -4.75
C LYS A 267 4.30 35.78 -3.65
N SER A 268 4.58 34.50 -3.44
CA SER A 268 5.45 34.03 -2.37
C SER A 268 6.93 34.14 -2.73
N ARG A 269 7.73 34.14 -1.68
CA ARG A 269 9.19 34.01 -1.80
C ARG A 269 9.57 32.63 -2.38
N GLU A 270 8.85 31.60 -1.96
CA GLU A 270 9.04 30.21 -2.37
C GLU A 270 8.90 30.04 -3.89
N TYR A 271 7.92 30.72 -4.50
CA TYR A 271 7.78 30.73 -5.95
C TYR A 271 9.00 31.30 -6.66
N SER A 272 9.53 32.44 -6.17
CA SER A 272 10.71 33.06 -6.75
C SER A 272 11.93 32.14 -6.66
N GLU A 273 12.13 31.48 -5.51
CA GLU A 273 13.22 30.52 -5.31
C GLU A 273 13.09 29.28 -6.21
N ILE A 274 11.87 28.76 -6.42
CA ILE A 274 11.64 27.67 -7.37
C ILE A 274 11.94 28.10 -8.80
N VAL A 275 11.54 29.31 -9.21
CA VAL A 275 11.86 29.87 -10.54
C VAL A 275 13.36 29.99 -10.74
N ASP A 276 14.08 30.44 -9.71
CA ASP A 276 15.56 30.58 -9.78
C ASP A 276 16.24 29.21 -9.92
N GLU A 277 15.79 28.20 -9.18
CA GLU A 277 16.29 26.84 -9.32
C GLU A 277 15.92 26.20 -10.67
N ALA A 278 14.70 26.44 -11.17
CA ALA A 278 14.28 25.98 -12.49
C ALA A 278 15.15 26.58 -13.62
N LYS A 279 15.48 27.88 -13.52
CA LYS A 279 16.43 28.54 -14.44
C LYS A 279 17.83 27.97 -14.29
N ARG A 280 18.32 27.78 -13.05
CA ARG A 280 19.67 27.28 -12.78
C ARG A 280 19.89 25.90 -13.38
N LEU A 281 18.91 25.01 -13.29
CA LEU A 281 18.97 23.63 -13.79
C LEU A 281 18.47 23.49 -15.22
N ASN A 282 17.84 24.53 -15.78
CA ASN A 282 17.11 24.50 -17.04
C ASN A 282 16.14 23.32 -17.12
N ALA A 283 15.39 23.07 -16.04
CA ALA A 283 14.48 21.94 -15.86
C ALA A 283 13.13 22.42 -15.30
N GLU A 284 12.05 21.71 -15.63
CA GLU A 284 10.75 21.98 -15.02
C GLU A 284 10.71 21.55 -13.55
N PHE A 285 10.04 22.32 -12.69
CA PHE A 285 9.82 21.96 -11.28
C PHE A 285 8.36 21.57 -11.05
N VAL A 286 8.16 20.35 -10.59
CA VAL A 286 6.85 19.84 -10.16
C VAL A 286 6.82 19.87 -8.64
N VAL A 287 6.09 20.82 -8.04
CA VAL A 287 6.11 21.07 -6.60
C VAL A 287 4.74 20.97 -5.97
N GLY A 288 4.67 20.36 -4.79
CA GLY A 288 3.46 20.26 -4.00
C GLY A 288 3.24 21.49 -3.13
N ILE A 289 2.10 22.14 -3.29
CA ILE A 289 1.73 23.37 -2.60
C ILE A 289 0.44 23.24 -1.83
N THR A 290 0.32 23.97 -0.73
CA THR A 290 -0.94 24.37 -0.10
C THR A 290 -1.09 25.88 -0.18
N GLU A 291 -2.26 26.36 -0.57
CA GLU A 291 -2.61 27.77 -0.66
C GLU A 291 -3.92 28.07 0.04
N ASP A 292 -4.06 29.27 0.59
CA ASP A 292 -5.32 29.74 1.14
C ASP A 292 -6.40 29.86 0.04
N ALA A 293 -7.58 29.37 0.36
CA ALA A 293 -8.77 29.44 -0.50
C ALA A 293 -9.94 30.14 0.23
N GLY A 294 -9.65 31.26 0.88
CA GLY A 294 -10.57 32.01 1.75
C GLY A 294 -10.32 31.75 3.24
N SER A 295 -11.14 32.30 4.10
CA SER A 295 -10.87 32.43 5.54
C SER A 295 -10.76 31.13 6.35
N GLN A 296 -11.16 29.99 5.80
CA GLN A 296 -11.16 28.69 6.51
C GLN A 296 -10.94 27.51 5.56
N ARG A 297 -10.38 27.74 4.39
CA ARG A 297 -10.15 26.70 3.39
C ARG A 297 -8.78 26.90 2.78
N PHE A 298 -8.19 25.79 2.38
CA PHE A 298 -6.97 25.77 1.58
C PHE A 298 -7.14 24.81 0.40
N THR A 299 -6.38 25.02 -0.64
CA THR A 299 -6.19 24.07 -1.75
C THR A 299 -4.88 23.32 -1.56
N ASN A 300 -4.89 22.06 -1.94
CA ASN A 300 -3.71 21.23 -2.01
C ASN A 300 -3.50 20.86 -3.47
N ALA A 301 -2.40 21.28 -4.05
CA ALA A 301 -2.16 21.16 -5.46
C ALA A 301 -0.72 20.74 -5.78
N GLN A 302 -0.56 20.17 -6.97
CA GLN A 302 0.74 19.98 -7.60
C GLN A 302 0.82 20.94 -8.78
N VAL A 303 1.86 21.74 -8.85
CA VAL A 303 2.06 22.73 -9.92
C VAL A 303 3.37 22.47 -10.67
N VAL A 304 3.38 22.80 -11.95
CA VAL A 304 4.57 22.72 -12.81
C VAL A 304 5.06 24.14 -13.10
N VAL A 305 6.26 24.45 -12.64
CA VAL A 305 6.94 25.74 -12.85
C VAL A 305 8.04 25.56 -13.87
N GLN A 306 7.94 26.31 -14.97
CA GLN A 306 8.93 26.27 -16.05
C GLN A 306 10.15 27.20 -15.78
N PRO A 307 11.29 26.98 -16.45
CA PRO A 307 12.47 27.86 -16.32
C PRO A 307 12.19 29.33 -16.63
N ASN A 308 11.20 29.64 -17.46
CA ASN A 308 10.76 31.03 -17.75
C ASN A 308 9.92 31.66 -16.63
N GLY A 309 9.57 30.88 -15.59
CA GLY A 309 8.71 31.32 -14.49
C GLY A 309 7.22 31.14 -14.77
N GLU A 310 6.82 30.49 -15.87
CA GLU A 310 5.43 30.19 -16.14
C GLU A 310 4.97 28.96 -15.35
N ILE A 311 3.74 28.99 -14.82
CA ILE A 311 3.07 27.80 -14.31
C ILE A 311 2.31 27.18 -15.47
N SER A 312 2.90 26.11 -16.04
CA SER A 312 2.35 25.44 -17.23
C SER A 312 1.22 24.47 -16.92
N SER A 313 1.16 23.95 -15.71
CA SER A 313 0.11 23.00 -15.29
C SER A 313 -0.15 23.08 -13.78
N ARG A 314 -1.38 22.78 -13.40
CA ARG A 314 -1.81 22.64 -11.99
C ARG A 314 -2.80 21.49 -11.87
N TYR A 315 -2.60 20.64 -10.87
CA TYR A 315 -3.54 19.60 -10.49
C TYR A 315 -3.93 19.78 -9.03
N ASP A 316 -5.21 20.06 -8.79
CA ASP A 316 -5.75 20.16 -7.43
C ASP A 316 -6.18 18.79 -6.92
N LYS A 317 -5.84 18.47 -5.67
CA LYS A 317 -6.17 17.20 -5.01
C LYS A 317 -7.68 17.01 -4.92
N VAL A 318 -8.19 15.95 -5.53
CA VAL A 318 -9.63 15.65 -5.59
C VAL A 318 -10.09 14.91 -4.33
N ARG A 319 -9.32 13.93 -3.86
CA ARG A 319 -9.67 13.12 -2.69
C ARG A 319 -9.16 13.75 -1.42
N ARG A 320 -10.09 14.14 -0.57
CA ARG A 320 -9.79 14.70 0.75
C ARG A 320 -9.62 13.57 1.76
N VAL A 321 -8.64 13.71 2.63
CA VAL A 321 -8.48 12.87 3.82
C VAL A 321 -8.78 13.73 5.05
N PRO A 322 -9.29 13.15 6.14
CA PRO A 322 -9.46 13.89 7.38
C PRO A 322 -8.12 14.48 7.83
N PHE A 323 -8.14 15.75 8.19
CA PHE A 323 -6.94 16.48 8.65
C PHE A 323 -5.81 16.60 7.60
N GLY A 324 -6.13 16.48 6.30
CA GLY A 324 -5.17 16.62 5.21
C GLY A 324 -5.67 17.41 4.02
#